data_bd0ff9a22463970ea0b776cfd2c1435c
#
_entry.id   bd0ff9a22463970ea0b776cfd2c1435c
#
_cell.length_a   1.000
_cell.length_b   1.000
_cell.length_c   1.000
_cell.angle_alpha   90.00
_cell.angle_beta   90.00
_cell.angle_gamma   90.00
#
_symmetry.space_group_name_H-M   'P 1'
#
loop_
_entity.id
_entity.type
_entity.pdbx_description
1 polymer ?
#
loop_
_entity_poly.entity_id
_entity_poly.type
_entity_poly.pdbx_seq_one_letter_code
_entity_poly.pdbx_strand_id
1 'polypeptide(L)'
;RDVERSRGLGDVYKRQHVMHITSRVTGRLRADKDCLDALQSVFPAGTLSGAPKIRACQIIDELEPQRRGIYGGGMGYIDFGGNMDICITIRTMVKRAGKVYIQAGGGIVADSVIDNEFAETVNKAGACMKALRETAKE
;
A
#
# COMPACT_ATOMS: atom_id res chain seq x y z
N ARG A 1 -18.64 -8.18 19.74
CA ARG A 1 -17.97 -7.98 18.43
C ARG A 1 -18.97 -7.26 17.53
N ASP A 2 -19.07 -5.95 17.64
CA ASP A 2 -19.86 -5.16 16.69
C ASP A 2 -18.91 -4.77 15.55
N VAL A 3 -18.83 -5.64 14.56
CA VAL A 3 -18.26 -5.30 13.26
C VAL A 3 -19.41 -4.69 12.45
N GLU A 4 -19.47 -3.36 12.38
CA GLU A 4 -20.31 -2.71 11.37
C GLU A 4 -19.82 -3.16 9.99
N ARG A 5 -20.66 -3.95 9.32
CA ARG A 5 -20.43 -4.32 7.93
C ARG A 5 -20.56 -3.06 7.09
N SER A 6 -19.54 -2.77 6.29
CA SER A 6 -19.63 -1.76 5.24
C SER A 6 -20.92 -1.97 4.44
N ARG A 7 -21.87 -1.05 4.58
CA ARG A 7 -23.10 -1.03 3.79
C ARG A 7 -22.92 -0.07 2.63
N GLY A 8 -22.66 -0.60 1.46
CA GLY A 8 -22.68 0.17 0.25
C GLY A 8 -21.57 -0.22 -0.74
N LEU A 9 -21.75 0.17 -1.97
CA LEU A 9 -20.71 0.23 -2.98
C LEU A 9 -19.69 1.24 -2.49
N GLY A 10 -18.40 0.84 -2.40
CA GLY A 10 -17.34 1.72 -1.95
C GLY A 10 -17.22 2.97 -2.82
N ASP A 11 -16.77 4.06 -2.24
CA ASP A 11 -16.53 5.29 -2.96
C ASP A 11 -15.43 5.11 -4.01
N VAL A 12 -15.70 5.57 -5.24
CA VAL A 12 -14.73 5.55 -6.32
C VAL A 12 -13.88 6.81 -6.23
N TYR A 13 -12.63 6.65 -5.83
CA TYR A 13 -11.66 7.74 -5.79
C TYR A 13 -10.86 7.81 -7.09
N LYS A 14 -11.04 8.87 -7.84
CA LYS A 14 -10.22 9.18 -9.01
C LYS A 14 -9.07 10.09 -8.61
N ARG A 15 -7.88 9.55 -8.50
CA ARG A 15 -6.65 10.33 -8.29
C ARG A 15 -5.88 10.43 -9.60
N GLN A 16 -6.12 11.52 -10.34
CA GLN A 16 -5.43 11.83 -11.61
C GLN A 16 -5.35 10.64 -12.61
N HIS A 17 -4.46 9.69 -12.41
CA HIS A 17 -4.21 8.56 -13.32
C HIS A 17 -4.63 7.20 -12.73
N VAL A 18 -5.19 7.16 -11.53
CA VAL A 18 -5.50 5.90 -10.83
C VAL A 18 -6.87 5.98 -10.18
N MET A 19 -7.69 4.97 -10.40
CA MET A 19 -8.98 4.81 -9.74
C MET A 19 -8.91 3.68 -8.72
N HIS A 20 -9.53 3.88 -7.56
CA HIS A 20 -9.70 2.86 -6.53
C HIS A 20 -11.13 2.85 -6.03
N ILE A 21 -11.63 1.65 -5.76
CA ILE A 21 -12.85 1.47 -4.97
C ILE A 21 -12.40 1.47 -3.51
N THR A 22 -12.96 2.38 -2.72
CA THR A 22 -12.65 2.48 -1.29
C THR A 22 -13.88 2.20 -0.47
N SER A 23 -13.70 1.58 0.69
CA SER A 23 -14.75 1.43 1.68
C SER A 23 -14.20 1.84 3.05
N ARG A 24 -15.06 2.42 3.86
CA ARG A 24 -14.71 2.81 5.22
C ARG A 24 -15.17 1.73 6.19
N VAL A 25 -14.24 1.23 6.98
CA VAL A 25 -14.49 0.30 8.08
C VAL A 25 -14.21 1.03 9.38
N THR A 26 -15.18 1.05 10.29
CA THR A 26 -15.03 1.67 11.60
C THR A 26 -15.19 0.62 12.69
N GLY A 27 -14.51 0.84 13.81
CA GLY A 27 -14.60 -0.03 14.97
C GLY A 27 -14.18 0.71 16.23
N ARG A 28 -14.47 0.12 17.37
CA ARG A 28 -14.02 0.61 18.67
C ARG A 28 -12.79 -0.19 19.11
N LEU A 29 -11.73 0.53 19.45
CA LEU A 29 -10.54 -0.10 20.01
C LEU A 29 -10.88 -0.64 21.41
N ARG A 30 -10.38 -1.82 21.75
CA ARG A 30 -10.52 -2.41 23.08
C ARG A 30 -9.80 -1.53 24.11
N ALA A 31 -10.31 -1.47 25.33
CA ALA A 31 -9.77 -0.61 26.39
C ALA A 31 -8.33 -1.00 26.81
N ASP A 32 -7.91 -2.23 26.55
CA ASP A 32 -6.58 -2.77 26.85
C ASP A 32 -5.60 -2.63 25.67
N LYS A 33 -5.97 -1.87 24.60
CA LYS A 33 -5.21 -1.71 23.37
C LYS A 33 -4.98 -0.24 23.02
N ASP A 34 -3.87 0.03 22.37
CA ASP A 34 -3.49 1.36 21.91
C ASP A 34 -3.39 1.46 20.37
N CYS A 35 -2.95 2.60 19.89
CA CYS A 35 -2.81 2.84 18.45
C CYS A 35 -1.74 1.95 17.79
N LEU A 36 -0.69 1.56 18.54
CA LEU A 36 0.36 0.67 18.03
C LEU A 36 -0.15 -0.76 17.89
N ASP A 37 -0.95 -1.25 18.85
CA ASP A 37 -1.64 -2.54 18.73
C ASP A 37 -2.57 -2.56 17.50
N ALA A 38 -3.29 -1.46 17.25
CA ALA A 38 -4.14 -1.32 16.08
C ALA A 38 -3.31 -1.38 14.79
N LEU A 39 -2.21 -0.63 14.73
CA LEU A 39 -1.30 -0.66 13.58
C LEU A 39 -0.75 -2.07 13.34
N GLN A 40 -0.26 -2.74 14.36
CA GLN A 40 0.28 -4.09 14.28
C GLN A 40 -0.75 -5.11 13.76
N SER A 41 -2.03 -4.92 14.08
CA SER A 41 -3.09 -5.81 13.64
C SER A 41 -3.39 -5.72 12.15
N VAL A 42 -3.12 -4.59 11.49
CA VAL A 42 -3.45 -4.35 10.08
C VAL A 42 -2.24 -4.41 9.16
N PHE A 43 -1.02 -4.20 9.67
CA PHE A 43 0.20 -4.28 8.87
C PHE A 43 0.88 -5.66 8.97
N PRO A 44 1.60 -6.08 7.89
CA PRO A 44 1.65 -5.47 6.56
C PRO A 44 0.29 -5.49 5.86
N ALA A 45 0.01 -4.45 5.05
CA ALA A 45 -1.27 -4.31 4.37
C ALA A 45 -1.51 -5.46 3.38
N GLY A 46 -2.67 -6.12 3.49
CA GLY A 46 -3.01 -7.28 2.68
C GLY A 46 -2.99 -7.03 1.17
N THR A 47 -3.30 -5.81 0.74
CA THR A 47 -3.21 -5.38 -0.66
C THR A 47 -1.78 -5.39 -1.22
N LEU A 48 -0.77 -5.36 -0.36
CA LEU A 48 0.66 -5.39 -0.73
C LEU A 48 1.31 -6.73 -0.46
N SER A 49 0.84 -7.47 0.54
CA SER A 49 1.37 -8.78 0.91
C SER A 49 0.60 -9.93 0.25
N GLY A 50 -0.71 -9.82 0.14
CA GLY A 50 -1.56 -10.91 -0.34
C GLY A 50 -2.24 -11.67 0.80
N ALA A 51 -3.00 -12.71 0.44
CA ALA A 51 -3.74 -13.55 1.37
C ALA A 51 -3.63 -15.04 0.94
N PRO A 52 -3.47 -15.99 1.88
CA PRO A 52 -3.26 -15.82 3.33
C PRO A 52 -1.95 -15.11 3.65
N LYS A 53 -1.98 -14.12 4.54
CA LYS A 53 -0.88 -13.15 4.76
C LYS A 53 0.49 -13.81 4.99
N ILE A 54 0.58 -14.79 5.87
CA ILE A 54 1.85 -15.43 6.23
C ILE A 54 2.47 -16.13 5.00
N ARG A 55 1.68 -16.95 4.29
CA ARG A 55 2.18 -17.64 3.10
C ARG A 55 2.55 -16.67 1.97
N ALA A 56 1.76 -15.62 1.78
CA ALA A 56 2.06 -14.58 0.81
C ALA A 56 3.40 -13.87 1.12
N CYS A 57 3.65 -13.53 2.40
CA CYS A 57 4.93 -12.94 2.80
C CYS A 57 6.10 -13.91 2.59
N GLN A 58 5.92 -15.21 2.83
CA GLN A 58 6.95 -16.21 2.53
C GLN A 58 7.28 -16.27 1.04
N ILE A 59 6.25 -16.29 0.18
CA ILE A 59 6.44 -16.30 -1.28
C ILE A 59 7.17 -15.03 -1.74
N ILE A 60 6.84 -13.89 -1.18
CA ILE A 60 7.54 -12.62 -1.48
C ILE A 60 9.03 -12.74 -1.12
N ASP A 61 9.33 -13.27 0.06
CA ASP A 61 10.72 -13.44 0.52
C ASP A 61 11.49 -14.46 -0.34
N GLU A 62 10.81 -15.51 -0.82
CA GLU A 62 11.37 -16.52 -1.71
C GLU A 62 11.67 -15.97 -3.13
N LEU A 63 10.80 -15.10 -3.67
CA LEU A 63 10.83 -14.69 -5.07
C LEU A 63 11.45 -13.30 -5.32
N GLU A 64 11.36 -12.38 -4.37
CA GLU A 64 11.91 -11.04 -4.55
C GLU A 64 13.41 -11.01 -4.19
N PRO A 65 14.30 -10.71 -5.16
CA PRO A 65 15.76 -10.73 -4.93
C PRO A 65 16.23 -9.54 -4.10
N GLN A 66 15.38 -8.52 -3.91
CA GLN A 66 15.72 -7.30 -3.19
C GLN A 66 14.68 -6.99 -2.12
N ARG A 67 15.14 -6.50 -0.99
CA ARG A 67 14.26 -6.04 0.08
C ARG A 67 13.46 -4.81 -0.37
N ARG A 68 12.18 -4.80 -0.04
CA ARG A 68 11.24 -3.70 -0.38
C ARG A 68 11.58 -2.37 0.29
N GLY A 69 12.36 -2.37 1.37
CA GLY A 69 12.65 -1.16 2.13
C GLY A 69 11.38 -0.54 2.70
N ILE A 70 11.11 0.72 2.33
CA ILE A 70 9.90 1.41 2.78
C ILE A 70 8.65 1.04 1.97
N TYR A 71 8.82 0.43 0.79
CA TYR A 71 7.71 0.08 -0.10
C TYR A 71 6.77 -0.95 0.54
N GLY A 72 5.49 -0.65 0.56
CA GLY A 72 4.47 -1.49 1.18
C GLY A 72 4.41 -1.43 2.71
N GLY A 73 5.29 -0.65 3.34
CA GLY A 73 5.21 -0.34 4.76
C GLY A 73 4.19 0.74 5.09
N GLY A 74 4.22 1.22 6.31
CA GLY A 74 3.39 2.33 6.80
C GLY A 74 4.16 3.64 6.85
N MET A 75 3.52 4.73 6.46
CA MET A 75 4.04 6.08 6.61
C MET A 75 2.94 6.98 7.17
N GLY A 76 3.26 7.75 8.19
CA GLY A 76 2.29 8.64 8.80
C GLY A 76 2.78 9.27 10.08
N TYR A 77 1.87 9.60 10.96
CA TYR A 77 2.19 10.20 12.24
C TYR A 77 1.37 9.58 13.37
N ILE A 78 1.91 9.67 14.56
CA ILE A 78 1.25 9.37 15.83
C ILE A 78 1.46 10.59 16.72
N ASP A 79 0.40 11.19 17.21
CA ASP A 79 0.48 12.33 18.13
C ASP A 79 0.55 11.90 19.59
N PHE A 80 0.85 12.86 20.46
CA PHE A 80 0.92 12.63 21.91
C PHE A 80 -0.45 12.35 22.56
N GLY A 81 -1.54 12.62 21.88
CA GLY A 81 -2.91 12.28 22.29
C GLY A 81 -3.32 10.86 21.93
N GLY A 82 -2.43 10.10 21.24
CA GLY A 82 -2.70 8.74 20.79
C GLY A 82 -3.48 8.66 19.48
N ASN A 83 -3.69 9.79 18.79
CA ASN A 83 -4.25 9.77 17.44
C ASN A 83 -3.18 9.35 16.44
N MET A 84 -3.60 8.63 15.42
CA MET A 84 -2.71 8.08 14.39
C MET A 84 -3.35 8.22 13.01
N ASP A 85 -2.54 8.60 12.04
CA ASP A 85 -2.91 8.53 10.62
C ASP A 85 -1.75 7.92 9.85
N ILE A 86 -1.96 6.73 9.28
CA ILE A 86 -0.94 5.94 8.60
C ILE A 86 -1.46 5.53 7.23
N CYS A 87 -0.72 5.84 6.19
CA CYS A 87 -0.97 5.34 4.84
C CYS A 87 0.00 4.21 4.47
N ILE A 88 -0.36 3.44 3.44
CA ILE A 88 0.54 2.47 2.84
C ILE A 88 1.55 3.22 1.98
N THR A 89 2.84 2.91 2.12
CA THR A 89 3.91 3.52 1.32
C THR A 89 3.93 2.92 -0.08
N ILE A 90 3.08 3.46 -0.95
CA ILE A 90 3.00 3.16 -2.39
C ILE A 90 2.98 4.45 -3.19
N ARG A 91 3.23 4.39 -4.50
CA ARG A 91 3.27 5.57 -5.37
C ARG A 91 4.26 6.62 -4.88
N THR A 92 5.37 6.16 -4.33
CA THR A 92 6.36 6.97 -3.61
C THR A 92 7.72 6.83 -4.30
N MET A 93 8.47 7.93 -4.31
CA MET A 93 9.86 7.97 -4.75
C MET A 93 10.76 8.16 -3.55
N VAL A 94 11.89 7.46 -3.52
CA VAL A 94 12.92 7.59 -2.49
C VAL A 94 14.19 8.14 -3.14
N LYS A 95 14.64 9.31 -2.70
CA LYS A 95 15.94 9.87 -3.12
C LYS A 95 17.00 9.55 -2.08
N ARG A 96 18.04 8.83 -2.48
CA ARG A 96 19.18 8.50 -1.61
C ARG A 96 20.48 8.51 -2.42
N ALA A 97 21.49 9.17 -1.91
CA ALA A 97 22.83 9.25 -2.51
C ALA A 97 22.81 9.63 -4.01
N GLY A 98 22.00 10.65 -4.36
CA GLY A 98 21.88 11.14 -5.75
C GLY A 98 21.05 10.26 -6.69
N LYS A 99 20.55 9.11 -6.23
CA LYS A 99 19.69 8.20 -7.00
C LYS A 99 18.25 8.29 -6.53
N VAL A 100 17.34 8.08 -7.46
CA VAL A 100 15.89 7.98 -7.17
C VAL A 100 15.45 6.53 -7.39
N TYR A 101 14.76 6.00 -6.41
CA TYR A 101 14.22 4.63 -6.40
C TYR A 101 12.71 4.72 -6.49
N ILE A 102 12.13 3.94 -7.38
CA ILE A 102 10.68 3.79 -7.58
C ILE A 102 10.38 2.31 -7.53
N GLN A 103 9.42 1.92 -6.68
CA GLN A 103 8.90 0.55 -6.64
C GLN A 103 7.41 0.54 -6.94
N ALA A 104 6.99 -0.44 -7.71
CA ALA A 104 5.60 -0.71 -8.03
C ALA A 104 5.39 -2.23 -8.13
N GLY A 105 4.16 -2.66 -7.96
CA GLY A 105 3.77 -4.06 -8.08
C GLY A 105 2.28 -4.22 -8.27
N GLY A 106 1.85 -5.39 -8.72
CA GLY A 106 0.48 -5.82 -8.86
C GLY A 106 0.10 -6.89 -7.84
N GLY A 107 -1.18 -7.02 -7.52
CA GLY A 107 -1.71 -8.16 -6.78
C GLY A 107 -2.01 -9.30 -7.73
N ILE A 108 -1.49 -10.49 -7.47
CA ILE A 108 -1.70 -11.67 -8.29
C ILE A 108 -2.83 -12.51 -7.71
N VAL A 109 -3.78 -12.88 -8.52
CA VAL A 109 -4.90 -13.77 -8.20
C VAL A 109 -4.97 -14.92 -9.19
N ALA A 110 -5.84 -15.91 -8.95
CA ALA A 110 -5.93 -17.10 -9.79
C ALA A 110 -6.23 -16.80 -11.27
N ASP A 111 -7.02 -15.76 -11.54
CA ASP A 111 -7.43 -15.34 -12.89
C ASP A 111 -6.48 -14.30 -13.51
N SER A 112 -5.36 -13.97 -12.85
CA SER A 112 -4.40 -13.00 -13.36
C SER A 112 -3.75 -13.47 -14.66
N VAL A 113 -3.68 -12.56 -15.64
CA VAL A 113 -2.97 -12.75 -16.92
C VAL A 113 -1.65 -11.99 -16.84
N ILE A 114 -0.54 -12.70 -17.02
CA ILE A 114 0.83 -12.21 -16.81
C ILE A 114 1.10 -10.87 -17.50
N ASP A 115 0.76 -10.74 -18.77
CA ASP A 115 0.99 -9.52 -19.55
C ASP A 115 0.19 -8.32 -19.01
N ASN A 116 -1.04 -8.56 -18.56
CA ASN A 116 -1.89 -7.54 -17.97
C ASN A 116 -1.34 -7.05 -16.63
N GLU A 117 -0.91 -7.97 -15.77
CA GLU A 117 -0.33 -7.64 -14.46
C GLU A 117 0.99 -6.88 -14.61
N PHE A 118 1.81 -7.26 -15.58
CA PHE A 118 3.03 -6.54 -15.90
C PHE A 118 2.73 -5.12 -16.39
N ALA A 119 1.80 -4.97 -17.34
CA ALA A 119 1.39 -3.67 -17.86
C ALA A 119 0.81 -2.79 -16.73
N GLU A 120 0.01 -3.36 -15.83
CA GLU A 120 -0.51 -2.64 -14.66
C GLU A 120 0.61 -2.15 -13.74
N THR A 121 1.62 -2.98 -13.49
CA THR A 121 2.78 -2.62 -12.67
C THR A 121 3.54 -1.43 -13.29
N VAL A 122 3.78 -1.45 -14.59
CA VAL A 122 4.41 -0.36 -15.33
C VAL A 122 3.57 0.93 -15.26
N ASN A 123 2.26 0.82 -15.45
CA ASN A 123 1.34 1.96 -15.35
C ASN A 123 1.32 2.56 -13.94
N LYS A 124 1.38 1.74 -12.90
CA LYS A 124 1.47 2.21 -11.50
C LYS A 124 2.75 3.01 -11.23
N ALA A 125 3.87 2.66 -11.84
CA ALA A 125 5.11 3.43 -11.76
C ALA A 125 5.08 4.72 -12.60
N GLY A 126 4.24 4.77 -13.63
CA GLY A 126 4.22 5.81 -14.66
C GLY A 126 4.08 7.23 -14.12
N ALA A 127 3.24 7.45 -13.10
CA ALA A 127 3.06 8.78 -12.51
C ALA A 127 4.36 9.31 -11.86
N CYS A 128 5.06 8.45 -11.10
CA CYS A 128 6.35 8.79 -10.50
C CYS A 128 7.41 9.04 -11.57
N MET A 129 7.45 8.21 -12.59
CA MET A 129 8.39 8.37 -13.70
C MET A 129 8.16 9.65 -14.49
N LYS A 130 6.89 10.04 -14.71
CA LYS A 130 6.53 11.29 -15.37
C LYS A 130 7.00 12.49 -14.55
N ALA A 131 6.68 12.54 -13.26
CA ALA A 131 7.11 13.61 -12.37
C ALA A 131 8.64 13.76 -12.35
N LEU A 132 9.38 12.65 -12.30
CA LEU A 132 10.84 12.68 -12.33
C LEU A 132 11.39 13.24 -13.64
N ARG A 133 10.78 12.91 -14.80
CA ARG A 133 11.20 13.44 -16.10
C ARG A 133 10.91 14.92 -16.26
N GLU A 134 9.83 15.41 -15.68
CA GLU A 134 9.47 16.83 -15.71
C GLU A 134 10.45 17.66 -14.89
N THR A 135 10.78 17.22 -13.67
CA THR A 135 11.78 17.90 -12.80
C THR A 135 13.22 17.84 -13.32
N ALA A 136 13.56 16.87 -14.16
CA ALA A 136 14.91 16.77 -14.74
C ALA A 136 15.12 17.67 -15.97
N LYS A 137 14.10 18.40 -16.42
CA LYS A 137 14.17 19.35 -17.54
C LYS A 137 14.35 20.81 -17.10
N GLU A 138 14.23 21.07 -15.80
CA GLU A 138 14.53 22.34 -15.14
C GLU A 138 16.00 22.36 -14.66
#